data_09a15e0414eca8ab712d7c81e4c6c2cc
#
_entry.id   09a15e0414eca8ab712d7c81e4c6c2cc
#
_cell.length_a   1.000
_cell.length_b   1.000
_cell.length_c   1.000
_cell.angle_alpha   90.00
_cell.angle_beta   90.00
_cell.angle_gamma   90.00
#
_symmetry.space_group_name_H-M   'P 1'
#
loop_
_entity.id
_entity.type
_entity.pdbx_description
1 polymer ?
#
loop_
_entity_poly.entity_id
_entity_poly.type
_entity_poly.pdbx_seq_one_letter_code
_entity_poly.pdbx_strand_id
1 'polypeptide(L)'
;MGCAGILVLMMTLSFGTFVSYAQPTTSIEVGETLYADCSEHQVESVKVTRDVIAEEQERIQKEKEEEEREEAERLAAQEAAKEAALSQENLDAAKTAAVGSGHSILTRSGGVNYFKGQKETYYSEHVLPGGGLSIPGRHVADDGTVRDEKGYVVVALPSGNKGEIVETSLGLGKCYDMNAGGDSIDIYTSW
;
A
#
# COMPACT_ATOMS: atom_id res chain seq x y z
N MET A 1 -35.21 -16.66 -24.39
CA MET A 1 -34.06 -16.65 -25.31
C MET A 1 -33.48 -15.25 -25.31
N GLY A 2 -32.29 -15.06 -24.75
CA GLY A 2 -31.62 -13.77 -24.63
C GLY A 2 -30.32 -13.96 -23.84
N CYS A 3 -29.25 -14.34 -24.55
CA CYS A 3 -27.92 -14.51 -23.97
C CYS A 3 -27.33 -13.15 -23.56
N ALA A 4 -27.14 -12.93 -22.30
CA ALA A 4 -26.31 -11.83 -21.79
C ALA A 4 -24.84 -12.25 -21.89
N GLY A 5 -24.10 -11.61 -22.78
CA GLY A 5 -22.68 -11.81 -22.96
C GLY A 5 -21.90 -11.20 -21.80
N ILE A 6 -21.19 -12.06 -21.11
CA ILE A 6 -20.16 -11.65 -20.11
C ILE A 6 -18.95 -11.17 -20.89
N LEU A 7 -18.71 -9.87 -20.83
CA LEU A 7 -17.50 -9.25 -21.37
C LEU A 7 -16.36 -9.51 -20.37
N VAL A 8 -15.60 -10.57 -20.60
CA VAL A 8 -14.34 -10.81 -19.87
C VAL A 8 -13.30 -9.87 -20.46
N LEU A 9 -13.00 -8.81 -19.70
CA LEU A 9 -11.90 -7.90 -20.02
C LEU A 9 -10.59 -8.61 -19.67
N MET A 10 -9.99 -9.27 -20.66
CA MET A 10 -8.63 -9.79 -20.57
C MET A 10 -7.67 -8.61 -20.53
N MET A 11 -7.19 -8.28 -19.33
CA MET A 11 -6.01 -7.46 -19.18
C MET A 11 -4.82 -8.27 -19.69
N THR A 12 -4.39 -7.98 -20.90
CA THR A 12 -3.12 -8.46 -21.41
C THR A 12 -2.00 -7.71 -20.69
N LEU A 13 -1.38 -8.41 -19.76
CA LEU A 13 -0.07 -8.01 -19.23
C LEU A 13 0.89 -7.96 -20.41
N SER A 14 1.20 -6.76 -20.87
CA SER A 14 2.32 -6.50 -21.78
C SER A 14 3.60 -6.86 -21.04
N PHE A 15 4.08 -8.09 -21.27
CA PHE A 15 5.44 -8.45 -20.96
C PHE A 15 6.36 -7.55 -21.81
N GLY A 16 6.92 -6.54 -21.16
CA GLY A 16 8.00 -5.77 -21.73
C GLY A 16 9.07 -6.73 -22.19
N THR A 17 9.34 -6.73 -23.49
CA THR A 17 10.45 -7.46 -24.09
C THR A 17 11.72 -6.95 -23.42
N PHE A 18 12.29 -7.79 -22.57
CA PHE A 18 13.64 -7.61 -22.04
C PHE A 18 14.57 -7.66 -23.25
N VAL A 19 14.96 -6.51 -23.76
CA VAL A 19 16.04 -6.42 -24.72
C VAL A 19 17.29 -6.72 -23.93
N SER A 20 17.71 -7.99 -23.96
CA SER A 20 19.02 -8.40 -23.49
C SER A 20 20.06 -7.73 -24.39
N TYR A 21 20.59 -6.62 -23.93
CA TYR A 21 21.80 -6.06 -24.51
C TYR A 21 22.91 -7.05 -24.20
N ALA A 22 23.24 -7.86 -25.19
CA ALA A 22 24.48 -8.64 -25.18
C ALA A 22 25.62 -7.66 -24.98
N GLN A 23 26.24 -7.66 -23.84
CA GLN A 23 27.49 -6.98 -23.59
C GLN A 23 28.50 -7.55 -24.63
N PRO A 24 29.17 -6.72 -25.42
CA PRO A 24 30.23 -7.20 -26.28
C PRO A 24 31.36 -7.68 -25.37
N THR A 25 31.44 -8.99 -25.15
CA THR A 25 32.62 -9.63 -24.58
C THR A 25 33.70 -9.60 -25.63
N THR A 26 34.28 -8.45 -25.86
CA THR A 26 35.58 -8.36 -26.48
C THR A 26 36.62 -8.73 -25.42
N SER A 27 36.83 -10.02 -25.23
CA SER A 27 38.05 -10.53 -24.65
C SER A 27 39.14 -10.17 -25.65
N ILE A 28 39.79 -9.03 -25.45
CA ILE A 28 41.05 -8.74 -26.10
C ILE A 28 42.06 -9.66 -25.44
N GLU A 29 42.31 -10.81 -26.08
CA GLU A 29 43.54 -11.56 -25.82
C GLU A 29 44.70 -10.68 -26.27
N VAL A 30 45.22 -9.93 -25.32
CA VAL A 30 46.49 -9.24 -25.52
C VAL A 30 47.57 -10.31 -25.43
N GLY A 31 48.07 -10.70 -26.61
CA GLY A 31 49.18 -11.64 -26.72
C GLY A 31 50.38 -11.14 -25.93
N GLU A 32 50.94 -12.02 -25.13
CA GLU A 32 52.04 -11.83 -24.15
C GLU A 32 53.40 -11.46 -24.77
N THR A 33 53.52 -10.88 -25.92
CA THR A 33 54.80 -10.70 -26.61
C THR A 33 55.18 -9.29 -27.04
N LEU A 34 54.74 -8.23 -26.35
CA LEU A 34 55.18 -6.86 -26.62
C LEU A 34 55.37 -5.98 -25.37
N TYR A 35 55.88 -6.54 -24.29
CA TYR A 35 56.17 -5.76 -23.08
C TYR A 35 57.66 -5.71 -22.75
N ALA A 36 58.46 -5.31 -23.70
CA ALA A 36 59.84 -5.05 -23.40
C ALA A 36 60.27 -3.65 -23.93
N ASP A 37 59.56 -2.63 -23.57
CA ASP A 37 60.03 -1.23 -23.48
C ASP A 37 58.91 -0.21 -23.29
N CYS A 38 58.08 -0.42 -22.31
CA CYS A 38 57.21 0.67 -21.83
C CYS A 38 57.99 1.49 -20.82
N SER A 39 58.37 2.70 -21.18
CA SER A 39 58.97 3.65 -20.23
C SER A 39 58.02 3.87 -19.03
N GLU A 40 58.60 4.10 -17.85
CA GLU A 40 57.81 4.34 -16.59
C GLU A 40 56.71 5.39 -16.76
N HIS A 41 56.87 6.35 -17.67
CA HIS A 41 55.86 7.37 -18.02
C HIS A 41 54.60 6.82 -18.68
N GLN A 42 54.65 5.73 -19.42
CA GLN A 42 53.45 5.11 -20.03
C GLN A 42 52.65 4.33 -19.03
N VAL A 43 53.29 3.71 -18.04
CA VAL A 43 52.61 2.99 -16.93
C VAL A 43 51.88 3.97 -16.01
N GLU A 44 52.46 5.12 -15.74
CA GLU A 44 51.87 6.19 -14.93
C GLU A 44 50.61 6.76 -15.59
N SER A 45 50.66 7.05 -16.89
CA SER A 45 49.50 7.58 -17.62
C SER A 45 48.32 6.60 -17.71
N VAL A 46 48.58 5.29 -17.78
CA VAL A 46 47.53 4.26 -17.75
C VAL A 46 46.87 4.15 -16.36
N LYS A 47 47.65 4.31 -15.29
CA LYS A 47 47.10 4.32 -13.92
C LYS A 47 46.17 5.52 -13.71
N VAL A 48 46.61 6.73 -14.04
CA VAL A 48 45.80 7.95 -13.93
C VAL A 48 44.49 7.84 -14.71
N THR A 49 44.54 7.26 -15.90
CA THR A 49 43.33 7.05 -16.72
C THR A 49 42.35 6.05 -16.07
N ARG A 50 42.86 4.97 -15.44
CA ARG A 50 42.04 4.02 -14.70
C ARG A 50 41.36 4.65 -13.51
N ASP A 51 42.10 5.45 -12.74
CA ASP A 51 41.57 6.08 -11.53
C ASP A 51 40.44 7.07 -11.89
N VAL A 52 40.62 7.88 -12.94
CA VAL A 52 39.58 8.79 -13.44
C VAL A 52 38.36 8.05 -13.95
N ILE A 53 38.49 6.91 -14.62
CA ILE A 53 37.36 6.10 -15.07
C ILE A 53 36.63 5.48 -13.87
N ALA A 54 37.35 5.03 -12.86
CA ALA A 54 36.75 4.45 -11.65
C ALA A 54 35.94 5.50 -10.86
N GLU A 55 36.47 6.71 -10.68
CA GLU A 55 35.77 7.83 -10.05
C GLU A 55 34.50 8.23 -10.81
N GLU A 56 34.58 8.28 -12.14
CA GLU A 56 33.41 8.60 -12.97
C GLU A 56 32.33 7.52 -12.90
N GLN A 57 32.73 6.24 -12.89
CA GLN A 57 31.80 5.13 -12.73
C GLN A 57 31.11 5.15 -11.35
N GLU A 58 31.85 5.45 -10.29
CA GLU A 58 31.27 5.57 -8.95
C GLU A 58 30.30 6.76 -8.87
N ARG A 59 30.60 7.88 -9.53
CA ARG A 59 29.71 9.02 -9.59
C ARG A 59 28.40 8.71 -10.31
N ILE A 60 28.49 8.05 -11.48
CA ILE A 60 27.32 7.61 -12.25
C ILE A 60 26.47 6.60 -11.46
N GLN A 61 27.13 5.71 -10.74
CA GLN A 61 26.43 4.73 -9.90
C GLN A 61 25.65 5.42 -8.78
N LYS A 62 26.27 6.36 -8.07
CA LYS A 62 25.61 7.13 -7.01
C LYS A 62 24.44 7.97 -7.54
N GLU A 63 24.59 8.58 -8.69
CA GLU A 63 23.52 9.37 -9.32
C GLU A 63 22.32 8.49 -9.67
N LYS A 64 22.54 7.29 -10.21
CA LYS A 64 21.47 6.32 -10.47
C LYS A 64 20.78 5.83 -9.21
N GLU A 65 21.53 5.51 -8.17
CA GLU A 65 20.96 5.08 -6.89
C GLU A 65 20.12 6.19 -6.24
N GLU A 66 20.52 7.44 -6.38
CA GLU A 66 19.78 8.59 -5.89
C GLU A 66 18.48 8.79 -6.69
N GLU A 67 18.54 8.70 -8.01
CA GLU A 67 17.38 8.80 -8.90
C GLU A 67 16.36 7.68 -8.64
N GLU A 68 16.82 6.43 -8.51
CA GLU A 68 15.96 5.29 -8.14
C GLU A 68 15.30 5.47 -6.78
N ARG A 69 16.03 6.02 -5.80
CA ARG A 69 15.48 6.30 -4.47
C ARG A 69 14.42 7.39 -4.51
N GLU A 70 14.67 8.49 -5.25
CA GLU A 70 13.70 9.57 -5.41
C GLU A 70 12.43 9.10 -6.15
N GLU A 71 12.59 8.25 -7.17
CA GLU A 71 11.45 7.66 -7.87
C GLU A 71 10.62 6.74 -6.97
N ALA A 72 11.28 5.90 -6.17
CA ALA A 72 10.61 5.02 -5.21
C ALA A 72 9.84 5.83 -4.15
N GLU A 73 10.44 6.90 -3.62
CA GLU A 73 9.79 7.78 -2.65
C GLU A 73 8.57 8.49 -3.26
N ARG A 74 8.70 8.97 -4.50
CA ARG A 74 7.58 9.60 -5.21
C ARG A 74 6.42 8.63 -5.47
N LEU A 75 6.72 7.38 -5.84
CA LEU A 75 5.71 6.35 -6.05
C LEU A 75 5.01 5.99 -4.73
N ALA A 76 5.76 5.83 -3.65
CA ALA A 76 5.20 5.57 -2.33
C ALA A 76 4.29 6.72 -1.84
N ALA A 77 4.70 7.97 -2.07
CA ALA A 77 3.88 9.14 -1.75
C ALA A 77 2.59 9.20 -2.58
N GLN A 78 2.64 8.83 -3.87
CA GLN A 78 1.44 8.75 -4.70
C GLN A 78 0.48 7.66 -4.26
N GLU A 79 0.98 6.49 -3.87
CA GLU A 79 0.14 5.40 -3.35
C GLU A 79 -0.53 5.81 -2.04
N ALA A 80 0.22 6.41 -1.12
CA ALA A 80 -0.33 6.91 0.15
C ALA A 80 -1.41 7.99 -0.08
N ALA A 81 -1.20 8.90 -1.04
CA ALA A 81 -2.19 9.93 -1.38
C ALA A 81 -3.47 9.32 -1.99
N LYS A 82 -3.35 8.31 -2.85
CA LYS A 82 -4.51 7.60 -3.41
C LYS A 82 -5.29 6.85 -2.33
N GLU A 83 -4.60 6.22 -1.41
CA GLU A 83 -5.20 5.48 -0.31
C GLU A 83 -5.97 6.41 0.65
N ALA A 84 -5.38 7.58 0.96
CA ALA A 84 -6.03 8.61 1.76
C ALA A 84 -7.27 9.18 1.06
N ALA A 85 -7.21 9.44 -0.25
CA ALA A 85 -8.35 9.91 -1.02
C ALA A 85 -9.49 8.88 -1.05
N LEU A 86 -9.18 7.60 -1.25
CA LEU A 86 -10.16 6.51 -1.23
C LEU A 86 -10.81 6.35 0.15
N SER A 87 -10.03 6.50 1.22
CA SER A 87 -10.54 6.48 2.60
C SER A 87 -11.54 7.61 2.85
N GLN A 88 -11.23 8.82 2.40
CA GLN A 88 -12.13 9.97 2.53
C GLN A 88 -13.40 9.82 1.69
N GLU A 89 -13.27 9.34 0.45
CA GLU A 89 -14.42 9.08 -0.43
C GLU A 89 -15.36 8.03 0.18
N ASN A 90 -14.83 6.96 0.76
CA ASN A 90 -15.62 5.94 1.44
C ASN A 90 -16.36 6.50 2.66
N LEU A 91 -15.73 7.37 3.43
CA LEU A 91 -16.35 8.04 4.57
C LEU A 91 -17.50 8.94 4.15
N ASP A 92 -17.29 9.75 3.11
CA ASP A 92 -18.29 10.69 2.61
C ASP A 92 -19.46 9.95 1.92
N ALA A 93 -19.16 8.87 1.19
CA ALA A 93 -20.17 8.01 0.59
C ALA A 93 -21.05 7.34 1.65
N ALA A 94 -20.47 6.87 2.74
CA ALA A 94 -21.22 6.27 3.85
C ALA A 94 -22.12 7.30 4.56
N LYS A 95 -21.61 8.50 4.83
CA LYS A 95 -22.41 9.60 5.40
C LYS A 95 -23.58 9.98 4.50
N THR A 96 -23.33 10.09 3.18
CA THR A 96 -24.36 10.43 2.19
C THR A 96 -25.42 9.32 2.09
N ALA A 97 -25.01 8.06 2.08
CA ALA A 97 -25.92 6.92 2.04
C ALA A 97 -26.78 6.85 3.31
N ALA A 98 -26.22 7.12 4.48
CA ALA A 98 -26.96 7.15 5.73
C ALA A 98 -28.04 8.25 5.73
N VAL A 99 -27.70 9.45 5.27
CA VAL A 99 -28.63 10.58 5.20
C VAL A 99 -29.69 10.36 4.11
N GLY A 100 -29.31 9.86 2.93
CA GLY A 100 -30.22 9.67 1.80
C GLY A 100 -31.18 8.49 1.93
N SER A 101 -30.82 7.48 2.74
CA SER A 101 -31.65 6.27 2.96
C SER A 101 -32.57 6.35 4.17
N GLY A 102 -32.56 7.46 4.91
CA GLY A 102 -33.31 7.60 6.17
C GLY A 102 -32.74 6.72 7.29
N HIS A 103 -31.58 6.13 7.12
CA HIS A 103 -30.90 5.37 8.16
C HIS A 103 -30.13 6.33 9.08
N SER A 104 -30.17 6.04 10.37
CA SER A 104 -29.39 6.78 11.35
C SER A 104 -27.94 6.35 11.33
N ILE A 105 -27.05 7.25 11.74
CA ILE A 105 -25.62 6.98 11.96
C ILE A 105 -25.46 6.52 13.42
N LEU A 106 -24.61 5.52 13.65
CA LEU A 106 -24.25 5.13 14.99
C LEU A 106 -23.56 6.29 15.73
N THR A 107 -24.02 6.57 16.93
CA THR A 107 -23.47 7.61 17.78
C THR A 107 -23.24 7.09 19.18
N ARG A 108 -22.34 7.71 19.93
CA ARG A 108 -22.08 7.39 21.33
C ARG A 108 -23.34 7.45 22.18
N SER A 109 -24.18 8.46 21.99
CA SER A 109 -25.42 8.64 22.77
C SER A 109 -26.53 7.65 22.38
N GLY A 110 -26.53 7.19 21.12
CA GLY A 110 -27.50 6.23 20.61
C GLY A 110 -27.25 4.80 21.06
N GLY A 111 -26.00 4.43 21.21
CA GLY A 111 -25.55 3.11 21.67
C GLY A 111 -25.82 1.97 20.70
N VAL A 112 -26.93 2.00 19.98
CA VAL A 112 -27.39 1.01 19.00
C VAL A 112 -27.90 1.74 17.77
N ASN A 113 -27.58 1.23 16.61
CA ASN A 113 -28.08 1.70 15.32
C ASN A 113 -28.55 0.52 14.46
N TYR A 114 -29.40 0.78 13.46
CA TYR A 114 -29.79 -0.18 12.46
C TYR A 114 -29.50 0.41 11.07
N PHE A 115 -28.52 -0.16 10.39
CA PHE A 115 -28.10 0.27 9.07
C PHE A 115 -28.32 -0.85 8.05
N LYS A 116 -29.13 -0.59 7.03
CA LYS A 116 -29.52 -1.58 5.99
C LYS A 116 -30.02 -2.93 6.57
N GLY A 117 -30.72 -2.87 7.70
CA GLY A 117 -31.24 -4.07 8.38
C GLY A 117 -30.24 -4.78 9.29
N GLN A 118 -29.00 -4.34 9.32
CA GLN A 118 -27.96 -4.85 10.20
C GLN A 118 -27.92 -4.02 11.48
N LYS A 119 -27.90 -4.69 12.62
CA LYS A 119 -27.72 -4.04 13.92
C LYS A 119 -26.25 -3.67 14.10
N GLU A 120 -26.02 -2.43 14.49
CA GLU A 120 -24.70 -1.90 14.83
C GLU A 120 -24.65 -1.49 16.30
N THR A 121 -23.57 -1.80 16.95
CA THR A 121 -23.22 -1.33 18.29
C THR A 121 -21.80 -0.80 18.28
N TYR A 122 -21.37 -0.14 19.33
CA TYR A 122 -19.97 0.27 19.42
C TYR A 122 -19.29 -0.43 20.59
N TYR A 123 -17.97 -0.59 20.44
CA TYR A 123 -17.11 -1.15 21.46
C TYR A 123 -15.93 -0.20 21.69
N SER A 124 -15.79 0.28 22.91
CA SER A 124 -14.73 1.22 23.23
C SER A 124 -13.37 0.52 23.19
N GLU A 125 -12.40 1.10 22.49
CA GLU A 125 -11.02 0.61 22.45
C GLU A 125 -10.35 0.56 23.83
N HIS A 126 -10.85 1.34 24.80
CA HIS A 126 -10.32 1.37 26.16
C HIS A 126 -10.56 0.09 26.96
N VAL A 127 -11.52 -0.73 26.56
CA VAL A 127 -11.82 -2.01 27.21
C VAL A 127 -11.09 -3.20 26.57
N LEU A 128 -10.32 -2.96 25.52
CA LEU A 128 -9.51 -4.00 24.88
C LEU A 128 -8.31 -4.35 25.80
N PRO A 129 -8.15 -5.60 26.20
CA PRO A 129 -7.03 -6.01 27.04
C PRO A 129 -5.70 -5.92 26.28
N GLY A 130 -4.64 -5.50 26.97
CA GLY A 130 -3.27 -5.68 26.50
C GLY A 130 -2.86 -4.89 25.26
N GLY A 131 -3.41 -3.69 25.02
CA GLY A 131 -3.06 -2.86 23.85
C GLY A 131 -3.94 -3.10 22.64
N GLY A 132 -5.00 -3.88 22.79
CA GLY A 132 -6.01 -4.08 21.76
C GLY A 132 -5.64 -5.08 20.67
N LEU A 133 -6.45 -5.11 19.61
CA LEU A 133 -6.22 -5.95 18.44
C LEU A 133 -4.99 -5.48 17.66
N SER A 134 -4.24 -6.42 17.09
CA SER A 134 -3.16 -6.12 16.16
C SER A 134 -3.75 -5.65 14.82
N ILE A 135 -3.79 -4.34 14.62
CA ILE A 135 -4.36 -3.69 13.44
C ILE A 135 -3.27 -2.84 12.80
N PRO A 136 -2.87 -3.12 11.55
CA PRO A 136 -1.88 -2.32 10.84
C PRO A 136 -2.31 -0.85 10.72
N GLY A 137 -1.42 0.08 11.07
CA GLY A 137 -1.67 1.52 10.97
C GLY A 137 -2.84 2.03 11.82
N ARG A 138 -3.23 1.30 12.87
CA ARG A 138 -4.33 1.65 13.76
C ARG A 138 -4.26 3.10 14.22
N HIS A 139 -5.33 3.84 14.00
CA HIS A 139 -5.49 5.22 14.47
C HIS A 139 -6.96 5.51 14.77
N VAL A 140 -7.20 6.58 15.50
CA VAL A 140 -8.55 7.12 15.74
C VAL A 140 -8.80 8.25 14.75
N ALA A 141 -9.86 8.13 13.96
CA ALA A 141 -10.29 9.17 13.03
C ALA A 141 -11.06 10.29 13.75
N ASP A 142 -11.30 11.40 13.06
CA ASP A 142 -11.98 12.59 13.60
C ASP A 142 -13.42 12.30 14.06
N ASP A 143 -14.08 11.29 13.50
CA ASP A 143 -15.40 10.81 13.90
C ASP A 143 -15.37 9.90 15.14
N GLY A 144 -14.19 9.65 15.69
CA GLY A 144 -13.97 8.79 16.86
C GLY A 144 -13.94 7.30 16.53
N THR A 145 -14.06 6.89 15.27
CA THR A 145 -13.90 5.49 14.88
C THR A 145 -12.43 5.07 14.89
N VAL A 146 -12.16 3.82 15.24
CA VAL A 146 -10.85 3.21 15.07
C VAL A 146 -10.74 2.71 13.64
N ARG A 147 -9.66 3.08 12.95
CA ARG A 147 -9.40 2.71 11.55
C ARG A 147 -8.04 2.04 11.37
N ASP A 148 -7.93 1.24 10.31
CA ASP A 148 -6.67 0.66 9.87
C ASP A 148 -5.90 1.63 8.95
N GLU A 149 -4.73 1.22 8.47
CA GLU A 149 -3.88 2.00 7.55
C GLU A 149 -4.56 2.37 6.23
N LYS A 150 -5.58 1.58 5.82
CA LYS A 150 -6.34 1.77 4.57
C LYS A 150 -7.64 2.54 4.78
N GLY A 151 -7.87 3.05 5.99
CA GLY A 151 -9.04 3.82 6.34
C GLY A 151 -10.32 3.01 6.56
N TYR A 152 -10.26 1.68 6.57
CA TYR A 152 -11.41 0.87 6.95
C TYR A 152 -11.70 0.99 8.43
N VAL A 153 -12.99 1.13 8.77
CA VAL A 153 -13.45 1.09 10.16
C VAL A 153 -13.19 -0.30 10.73
N VAL A 154 -12.59 -0.37 11.89
CA VAL A 154 -12.34 -1.63 12.59
C VAL A 154 -13.63 -2.15 13.19
N VAL A 155 -14.02 -3.37 12.82
CA VAL A 155 -15.24 -4.00 13.31
C VAL A 155 -14.99 -5.41 13.82
N ALA A 156 -15.87 -5.84 14.75
CA ALA A 156 -16.07 -7.24 15.08
C ALA A 156 -17.37 -7.73 14.46
N LEU A 157 -17.36 -8.96 13.94
CA LEU A 157 -18.53 -9.61 13.38
C LEU A 157 -18.99 -10.79 14.25
N PRO A 158 -20.30 -11.08 14.27
CA PRO A 158 -20.82 -12.26 14.97
C PRO A 158 -20.51 -13.55 14.22
N SER A 159 -20.35 -13.47 12.88
CA SER A 159 -20.03 -14.58 11.99
C SER A 159 -19.29 -14.07 10.76
N GLY A 160 -18.64 -14.93 10.01
CA GLY A 160 -17.86 -14.59 8.82
C GLY A 160 -16.37 -14.89 8.97
N ASN A 161 -15.52 -14.05 8.41
CA ASN A 161 -14.07 -14.23 8.43
C ASN A 161 -13.33 -12.94 8.79
N LYS A 162 -12.19 -13.07 9.47
CA LYS A 162 -11.28 -11.92 9.63
C LYS A 162 -10.82 -11.43 8.26
N GLY A 163 -10.80 -10.10 8.08
CA GLY A 163 -10.50 -9.45 6.82
C GLY A 163 -11.70 -9.21 5.92
N GLU A 164 -12.89 -9.72 6.27
CA GLU A 164 -14.13 -9.47 5.53
C GLU A 164 -14.50 -7.98 5.59
N ILE A 165 -14.96 -7.45 4.45
CA ILE A 165 -15.39 -6.06 4.32
C ILE A 165 -16.91 -6.01 4.40
N VAL A 166 -17.42 -5.15 5.27
CA VAL A 166 -18.85 -4.92 5.49
C VAL A 166 -19.19 -3.45 5.41
N GLU A 167 -20.40 -3.12 4.98
CA GLU A 167 -20.89 -1.75 5.00
C GLU A 167 -21.40 -1.40 6.41
N THR A 168 -20.99 -0.23 6.91
CA THR A 168 -21.50 0.32 8.16
C THR A 168 -22.02 1.74 7.98
N SER A 169 -22.76 2.24 8.95
CA SER A 169 -23.22 3.64 8.94
C SER A 169 -22.08 4.68 9.06
N LEU A 170 -20.88 4.23 9.44
CA LEU A 170 -19.68 5.05 9.62
C LEU A 170 -18.61 4.80 8.55
N GLY A 171 -18.96 4.06 7.47
CA GLY A 171 -18.08 3.77 6.35
C GLY A 171 -17.89 2.27 6.14
N LEU A 172 -16.98 1.91 5.22
CA LEU A 172 -16.63 0.51 5.02
C LEU A 172 -15.83 -0.01 6.20
N GLY A 173 -16.35 -1.07 6.82
CA GLY A 173 -15.72 -1.77 7.93
C GLY A 173 -14.92 -2.97 7.47
N LYS A 174 -13.82 -3.27 8.16
CA LYS A 174 -13.04 -4.49 7.99
C LYS A 174 -13.00 -5.28 9.29
N CYS A 175 -13.34 -6.55 9.18
CA CYS A 175 -13.40 -7.46 10.31
C CYS A 175 -11.99 -7.78 10.83
N TYR A 176 -11.71 -7.38 12.06
CA TYR A 176 -10.50 -7.71 12.79
C TYR A 176 -10.74 -8.66 13.95
N ASP A 177 -12.00 -8.73 14.42
CA ASP A 177 -12.43 -9.60 15.51
C ASP A 177 -13.73 -10.31 15.18
N MET A 178 -13.91 -11.52 15.76
CA MET A 178 -15.08 -12.37 15.54
C MET A 178 -15.96 -12.52 16.78
N ASN A 179 -15.76 -11.68 17.77
CA ASN A 179 -16.44 -11.78 19.06
C ASN A 179 -17.54 -10.72 19.24
N ALA A 180 -18.21 -10.30 18.16
CA ALA A 180 -19.38 -9.45 18.29
C ALA A 180 -20.50 -10.19 19.02
N GLY A 181 -21.14 -9.50 19.96
CA GLY A 181 -22.24 -10.08 20.75
C GLY A 181 -23.53 -10.21 19.95
N GLY A 182 -24.10 -11.39 19.88
CA GLY A 182 -25.38 -11.62 19.18
C GLY A 182 -25.26 -11.47 17.67
N ASP A 183 -26.26 -10.82 17.03
CA ASP A 183 -26.31 -10.59 15.57
C ASP A 183 -25.90 -9.15 15.19
N SER A 184 -25.05 -8.51 16.00
CA SER A 184 -24.63 -7.13 15.77
C SER A 184 -23.23 -7.04 15.15
N ILE A 185 -22.99 -5.97 14.41
CA ILE A 185 -21.66 -5.52 14.07
C ILE A 185 -21.19 -4.59 15.20
N ASP A 186 -20.07 -4.92 15.84
CA ASP A 186 -19.49 -4.08 16.86
C ASP A 186 -18.40 -3.19 16.25
N ILE A 187 -18.64 -1.89 16.23
CA ILE A 187 -17.72 -0.90 15.66
C ILE A 187 -16.78 -0.42 16.76
N TYR A 188 -15.48 -0.51 16.53
CA TYR A 188 -14.48 -0.02 17.47
C TYR A 188 -14.36 1.50 17.43
N THR A 189 -14.44 2.12 18.61
CA THR A 189 -14.45 3.57 18.77
C THR A 189 -13.61 4.00 19.95
N SER A 190 -13.24 5.28 19.98
CA SER A 190 -12.57 5.92 21.12
C SER A 190 -13.53 6.48 22.19
N TRP A 191 -14.84 6.36 21.96
CA TRP A 191 -15.90 6.87 22.87
C TRP A 191 -16.64 5.84 23.68
#